data_bb7d244c1638d200c91bbd9dd6837815
#
_entry.id   bb7d244c1638d200c91bbd9dd6837815
#
_cell.length_a   1.000
_cell.length_b   1.000
_cell.length_c   1.000
_cell.angle_alpha   90.00
_cell.angle_beta   90.00
_cell.angle_gamma   90.00
#
_symmetry.space_group_name_H-M   'P 1'
#
loop_
_entity.id
_entity.type
_entity.pdbx_description
1 polymer ?
#
loop_
_entity_poly.entity_id
_entity_poly.type
_entity_poly.pdbx_seq_one_letter_code
_entity_poly.pdbx_strand_id
1 'polypeptide(L)'
;MRILILISIIFLFSCQKIPDENIYNLPKGNNELQNIVYLNVGIDEAINKIQYLISQEYTQNQNVFELDIRVKPINISKHINCGKMNDEIYVDYINRIFDSSLDIKTSLKLDPISEEATRVEVSSNYIFTSIETGTSWRFNTNNPKLILVGNPAYGAEPYRKCLSKNLIESKLIEEIA
;
A
#
# COMPACT_ATOMS: atom_id res chain seq x y z
N MET A 1 49.34 42.01 7.72
CA MET A 1 48.75 41.55 6.44
C MET A 1 48.82 40.06 6.22
N ARG A 2 49.86 39.33 6.61
CA ARG A 2 49.99 37.85 6.41
C ARG A 2 49.06 37.01 7.30
N ILE A 3 48.67 37.46 8.49
CA ILE A 3 47.79 36.72 9.42
C ILE A 3 46.33 36.75 8.94
N LEU A 4 45.88 37.85 8.34
CA LEU A 4 44.50 37.96 7.80
C LEU A 4 44.22 37.01 6.65
N ILE A 5 45.20 36.67 5.84
CA ILE A 5 45.07 35.72 4.72
C ILE A 5 44.93 34.30 5.24
N LEU A 6 45.60 33.93 6.32
CA LEU A 6 45.50 32.61 6.93
C LEU A 6 44.10 32.34 7.55
N ILE A 7 43.53 33.35 8.19
CA ILE A 7 42.16 33.23 8.74
C ILE A 7 41.10 33.08 7.64
N SER A 8 41.29 33.79 6.51
CA SER A 8 40.38 33.69 5.36
C SER A 8 40.36 32.30 4.70
N ILE A 9 41.48 31.57 4.72
CA ILE A 9 41.60 30.21 4.15
C ILE A 9 40.93 29.18 5.05
N ILE A 10 40.94 29.38 6.38
CA ILE A 10 40.26 28.46 7.33
C ILE A 10 38.73 28.51 7.18
N PHE A 11 38.16 29.67 6.83
CA PHE A 11 36.72 29.78 6.57
C PHE A 11 36.26 29.14 5.26
N LEU A 12 37.13 28.90 4.29
CA LEU A 12 36.82 28.22 3.04
C LEU A 12 36.75 26.72 3.17
N PHE A 13 37.29 26.14 4.24
CA PHE A 13 37.16 24.71 4.56
C PHE A 13 36.03 24.37 5.52
N SER A 14 35.18 25.34 5.92
CA SER A 14 33.99 25.04 6.70
C SER A 14 32.99 24.28 5.86
N CYS A 15 33.16 22.99 5.87
CA CYS A 15 32.16 21.94 5.67
C CYS A 15 30.94 22.37 4.83
N GLN A 16 31.05 22.30 3.54
CA GLN A 16 29.90 21.80 2.76
C GLN A 16 29.71 20.33 3.19
N LYS A 17 28.92 20.09 4.25
CA LYS A 17 28.27 18.81 4.39
C LYS A 17 27.45 18.64 3.13
N ILE A 18 27.95 17.80 2.23
CA ILE A 18 27.13 17.25 1.14
C ILE A 18 25.91 16.68 1.87
N PRO A 19 24.68 17.14 1.63
CA PRO A 19 23.53 16.54 2.27
C PRO A 19 23.58 15.05 1.97
N ASP A 20 23.54 14.23 3.02
CA ASP A 20 23.52 12.78 2.88
C ASP A 20 22.40 12.46 1.87
N GLU A 21 22.79 11.90 0.73
CA GLU A 21 21.86 11.57 -0.35
C GLU A 21 20.86 10.56 0.20
N ASN A 22 19.58 10.90 0.20
CA ASN A 22 18.54 10.00 0.70
C ASN A 22 18.53 8.71 -0.11
N ILE A 23 18.94 7.61 0.52
CA ILE A 23 19.05 6.29 -0.13
C ILE A 23 17.71 5.57 0.02
N TYR A 24 17.04 5.34 -1.11
CA TYR A 24 15.82 4.54 -1.15
C TYR A 24 16.11 3.08 -1.54
N ASN A 25 15.65 2.16 -0.69
CA ASN A 25 15.72 0.73 -0.92
C ASN A 25 14.33 0.18 -1.26
N LEU A 26 14.22 -0.49 -2.39
CA LEU A 26 12.98 -1.14 -2.85
C LEU A 26 12.47 -2.16 -1.82
N PRO A 27 11.13 -2.35 -1.70
CA PRO A 27 10.57 -3.41 -0.87
C PRO A 27 11.01 -4.77 -1.40
N LYS A 28 11.41 -5.65 -0.49
CA LYS A 28 11.73 -7.04 -0.79
C LYS A 28 10.53 -7.92 -0.44
N GLY A 29 10.31 -8.94 -1.23
CA GLY A 29 9.30 -9.98 -1.02
C GLY A 29 8.44 -10.19 -2.27
N ASN A 30 8.00 -11.42 -2.45
CA ASN A 30 6.91 -11.81 -3.31
C ASN A 30 5.76 -12.16 -2.39
N ASN A 31 4.79 -11.27 -2.28
CA ASN A 31 3.57 -11.59 -1.55
C ASN A 31 2.57 -12.20 -2.54
N GLU A 32 2.90 -13.40 -3.01
CA GLU A 32 1.92 -14.20 -3.77
C GLU A 32 0.84 -14.63 -2.79
N LEU A 33 -0.31 -14.02 -2.89
CA LEU A 33 -1.51 -14.44 -2.20
C LEU A 33 -2.28 -15.38 -3.11
N GLN A 34 -2.65 -16.54 -2.57
CA GLN A 34 -3.68 -17.36 -3.18
C GLN A 34 -5.04 -16.68 -2.91
N ASN A 35 -5.43 -15.78 -3.81
CA ASN A 35 -6.60 -14.90 -3.65
C ASN A 35 -7.91 -15.54 -4.17
N ILE A 36 -7.90 -16.82 -4.46
CA ILE A 36 -9.05 -17.58 -4.98
C ILE A 36 -9.38 -18.70 -4.00
N VAL A 37 -10.65 -18.76 -3.62
CA VAL A 37 -11.23 -19.83 -2.81
C VAL A 37 -12.33 -20.52 -3.62
N TYR A 38 -12.44 -21.83 -3.50
CA TYR A 38 -13.51 -22.61 -4.10
C TYR A 38 -14.43 -23.12 -3.00
N LEU A 39 -15.71 -22.75 -3.10
CA LEU A 39 -16.76 -23.20 -2.20
C LEU A 39 -17.54 -24.33 -2.88
N ASN A 40 -17.79 -25.41 -2.13
CA ASN A 40 -18.58 -26.55 -2.58
C ASN A 40 -20.08 -26.29 -2.35
N VAL A 41 -20.56 -25.15 -2.80
CA VAL A 41 -21.97 -24.72 -2.72
C VAL A 41 -22.31 -23.87 -3.95
N GLY A 42 -23.59 -23.84 -4.31
CA GLY A 42 -24.08 -23.00 -5.39
C GLY A 42 -23.99 -21.52 -5.07
N ILE A 43 -24.15 -20.68 -6.10
CA ILE A 43 -23.93 -19.23 -6.02
C ILE A 43 -24.81 -18.56 -4.95
N ASP A 44 -26.08 -18.92 -4.84
CA ASP A 44 -27.00 -18.28 -3.89
C ASP A 44 -26.64 -18.62 -2.44
N GLU A 45 -26.22 -19.86 -2.18
CA GLU A 45 -25.73 -20.27 -0.86
C GLU A 45 -24.40 -19.62 -0.53
N ALA A 46 -23.48 -19.50 -1.49
CA ALA A 46 -22.22 -18.78 -1.34
C ALA A 46 -22.44 -17.30 -1.00
N ILE A 47 -23.37 -16.63 -1.69
CA ILE A 47 -23.77 -15.24 -1.39
C ILE A 47 -24.26 -15.14 0.05
N ASN A 48 -25.19 -16.01 0.47
CA ASN A 48 -25.74 -15.98 1.83
C ASN A 48 -24.65 -16.23 2.90
N LYS A 49 -23.76 -17.21 2.66
CA LYS A 49 -22.63 -17.50 3.57
C LYS A 49 -21.70 -16.29 3.72
N ILE A 50 -21.31 -15.70 2.62
CA ILE A 50 -20.41 -14.52 2.63
C ILE A 50 -21.11 -13.32 3.27
N GLN A 51 -22.36 -13.06 2.92
CA GLN A 51 -23.14 -11.97 3.51
C GLN A 51 -23.29 -12.11 5.03
N TYR A 52 -23.45 -13.32 5.54
CA TYR A 52 -23.48 -13.58 6.97
C TYR A 52 -22.11 -13.33 7.65
N LEU A 53 -21.01 -13.75 7.03
CA LEU A 53 -19.66 -13.63 7.59
C LEU A 53 -19.16 -12.18 7.62
N ILE A 54 -19.41 -11.41 6.55
CA ILE A 54 -18.90 -10.05 6.39
C ILE A 54 -19.91 -8.96 6.80
N SER A 55 -21.09 -9.37 7.17
CA SER A 55 -22.32 -8.71 7.67
C SER A 55 -22.33 -7.20 7.59
N GLN A 56 -22.21 -6.24 7.60
CA GLN A 56 -22.54 -4.80 7.66
C GLN A 56 -21.53 -3.85 7.02
N GLU A 57 -20.35 -4.33 6.73
CA GLU A 57 -19.27 -3.49 6.23
C GLU A 57 -19.15 -3.46 4.70
N TYR A 58 -19.89 -4.34 4.00
CA TYR A 58 -19.81 -4.49 2.55
C TYR A 58 -21.09 -4.02 1.84
N THR A 59 -20.87 -3.32 0.74
CA THR A 59 -21.94 -3.01 -0.22
C THR A 59 -22.02 -4.12 -1.25
N GLN A 60 -23.18 -4.77 -1.37
CA GLN A 60 -23.41 -5.80 -2.37
C GLN A 60 -23.93 -5.18 -3.67
N ASN A 61 -23.30 -5.53 -4.78
CA ASN A 61 -23.79 -5.23 -6.12
C ASN A 61 -23.70 -6.48 -6.99
N GLN A 62 -24.83 -7.13 -7.27
CA GLN A 62 -24.89 -8.43 -7.92
C GLN A 62 -24.06 -9.48 -7.14
N ASN A 63 -23.07 -10.12 -7.78
CA ASN A 63 -22.19 -11.12 -7.18
C ASN A 63 -20.85 -10.53 -6.71
N VAL A 64 -20.82 -9.26 -6.37
CA VAL A 64 -19.64 -8.55 -5.89
C VAL A 64 -19.96 -7.88 -4.56
N PHE A 65 -19.12 -8.13 -3.56
CA PHE A 65 -19.12 -7.41 -2.30
C PHE A 65 -17.94 -6.44 -2.28
N GLU A 66 -18.16 -5.21 -1.86
CA GLU A 66 -17.13 -4.17 -1.78
C GLU A 66 -17.03 -3.59 -0.36
N LEU A 67 -15.82 -3.43 0.11
CA LEU A 67 -15.46 -2.82 1.39
C LEU A 67 -14.46 -1.69 1.17
N ASP A 68 -14.77 -0.51 1.68
CA ASP A 68 -13.88 0.64 1.68
C ASP A 68 -13.32 0.86 3.10
N ILE A 69 -12.00 0.78 3.24
CA ILE A 69 -11.29 0.95 4.51
C ILE A 69 -10.35 2.14 4.42
N ARG A 70 -10.49 3.09 5.34
CA ARG A 70 -9.50 4.13 5.56
C ARG A 70 -8.62 3.78 6.76
N VAL A 71 -7.34 3.57 6.51
CA VAL A 71 -6.37 3.18 7.53
C VAL A 71 -5.78 4.42 8.19
N LYS A 72 -5.76 4.43 9.54
CA LYS A 72 -5.10 5.50 10.30
C LYS A 72 -3.59 5.51 10.02
N PRO A 73 -2.93 6.68 9.97
CA PRO A 73 -1.50 6.81 9.65
C PRO A 73 -0.59 5.85 10.40
N ILE A 74 -0.77 5.72 11.71
CA ILE A 74 0.03 4.84 12.58
C ILE A 74 -0.04 3.34 12.22
N ASN A 75 -1.02 2.93 11.43
CA ASN A 75 -1.22 1.53 11.04
C ASN A 75 -0.86 1.25 9.58
N ILE A 76 -0.51 2.27 8.79
CA ILE A 76 -0.29 2.10 7.35
C ILE A 76 0.80 1.06 7.07
N SER A 77 1.92 1.12 7.79
CA SER A 77 3.03 0.16 7.65
C SER A 77 2.66 -1.29 7.98
N LYS A 78 1.52 -1.54 8.64
CA LYS A 78 0.99 -2.90 8.84
C LYS A 78 0.36 -3.49 7.59
N HIS A 79 -0.20 -2.64 6.72
CA HIS A 79 -0.94 -3.06 5.52
C HIS A 79 -0.08 -3.09 4.26
N ILE A 80 0.94 -2.21 4.18
CA ILE A 80 1.77 -2.07 2.99
C ILE A 80 3.26 -2.03 3.32
N ASN A 81 4.07 -2.42 2.33
CA ASN A 81 5.52 -2.31 2.36
C ASN A 81 5.97 -1.51 1.13
N CYS A 82 6.39 -0.27 1.34
CA CYS A 82 6.93 0.61 0.29
C CYS A 82 8.46 0.71 0.34
N GLY A 83 9.14 -0.26 0.96
CA GLY A 83 10.59 -0.25 1.10
C GLY A 83 11.10 0.61 2.27
N LYS A 84 12.33 1.09 2.14
CA LYS A 84 13.00 1.88 3.19
C LYS A 84 13.63 3.14 2.61
N MET A 85 13.69 4.18 3.43
CA MET A 85 14.44 5.39 3.20
C MET A 85 15.47 5.54 4.33
N ASN A 86 16.76 5.55 4.02
CA ASN A 86 17.84 5.61 5.02
C ASN A 86 17.66 4.56 6.14
N ASP A 87 17.36 3.32 5.78
CA ASP A 87 17.05 2.19 6.68
C ASP A 87 15.77 2.29 7.50
N GLU A 88 15.08 3.42 7.52
CA GLU A 88 13.73 3.57 8.09
C GLU A 88 12.67 3.03 7.11
N ILE A 89 11.58 2.43 7.63
CA ILE A 89 10.44 2.03 6.80
C ILE A 89 9.89 3.26 6.08
N TYR A 90 9.78 3.20 4.75
CA TYR A 90 9.44 4.36 3.92
C TYR A 90 8.12 5.03 4.33
N VAL A 91 7.11 4.24 4.67
CA VAL A 91 5.82 4.77 5.13
C VAL A 91 5.95 5.55 6.43
N ASP A 92 6.73 5.04 7.39
CA ASP A 92 6.95 5.70 8.69
C ASP A 92 7.81 6.95 8.51
N TYR A 93 8.81 6.91 7.61
CA TYR A 93 9.60 8.08 7.21
C TYR A 93 8.70 9.19 6.64
N ILE A 94 7.77 8.84 5.73
CA ILE A 94 6.84 9.81 5.16
C ILE A 94 5.90 10.36 6.24
N ASN A 95 5.31 9.50 7.08
CA ASN A 95 4.41 9.92 8.16
C ASN A 95 5.05 10.85 9.19
N ARG A 96 6.37 10.77 9.37
CA ARG A 96 7.11 11.65 10.26
C ARG A 96 7.31 13.06 9.70
N ILE A 97 7.36 13.18 8.37
CA ILE A 97 7.62 14.43 7.67
C ILE A 97 6.32 15.08 7.19
N PHE A 98 5.38 14.27 6.74
CA PHE A 98 4.13 14.68 6.12
C PHE A 98 2.98 13.80 6.62
N ASP A 99 1.80 14.38 6.72
CA ASP A 99 0.60 13.58 6.93
C ASP A 99 0.36 12.68 5.71
N SER A 100 -0.06 11.45 6.00
CA SER A 100 -0.40 10.49 4.95
C SER A 100 -1.69 9.73 5.26
N SER A 101 -2.27 9.15 4.23
CA SER A 101 -3.44 8.28 4.33
C SER A 101 -3.27 7.03 3.48
N LEU A 102 -3.95 5.97 3.86
CA LEU A 102 -4.09 4.76 3.06
C LEU A 102 -5.57 4.42 2.96
N ASP A 103 -6.10 4.46 1.75
CA ASP A 103 -7.43 3.97 1.42
C ASP A 103 -7.29 2.60 0.74
N ILE A 104 -8.07 1.63 1.21
CA ILE A 104 -8.08 0.26 0.69
C ILE A 104 -9.51 -0.07 0.27
N LYS A 105 -9.69 -0.43 -1.00
CA LYS A 105 -10.95 -0.93 -1.53
C LYS A 105 -10.81 -2.40 -1.84
N THR A 106 -11.45 -3.24 -1.04
CA THR A 106 -11.44 -4.69 -1.18
C THR A 106 -12.74 -5.16 -1.85
N SER A 107 -12.61 -6.06 -2.80
CA SER A 107 -13.73 -6.70 -3.48
C SER A 107 -13.65 -8.22 -3.38
N LEU A 108 -14.80 -8.84 -3.17
CA LEU A 108 -15.00 -10.29 -3.29
C LEU A 108 -15.91 -10.50 -4.47
N LYS A 109 -15.40 -11.16 -5.51
CA LYS A 109 -16.16 -11.51 -6.70
C LYS A 109 -16.50 -13.00 -6.68
N LEU A 110 -17.78 -13.32 -6.87
CA LEU A 110 -18.28 -14.67 -6.88
C LEU A 110 -18.64 -15.06 -8.33
N ASP A 111 -18.03 -16.11 -8.80
CA ASP A 111 -18.29 -16.69 -10.12
C ASP A 111 -18.82 -18.13 -9.95
N PRO A 112 -20.05 -18.46 -10.41
CA PRO A 112 -20.55 -19.84 -10.38
C PRO A 112 -19.73 -20.70 -11.34
N ILE A 113 -19.28 -21.88 -10.86
CA ILE A 113 -18.58 -22.88 -11.67
C ILE A 113 -19.58 -23.97 -12.11
N SER A 114 -20.44 -24.38 -11.17
CA SER A 114 -21.51 -25.33 -11.38
C SER A 114 -22.68 -25.04 -10.43
N GLU A 115 -23.72 -25.87 -10.46
CA GLU A 115 -24.84 -25.77 -9.50
C GLU A 115 -24.39 -25.96 -8.04
N GLU A 116 -23.28 -26.67 -7.80
CA GLU A 116 -22.76 -27.03 -6.48
C GLU A 116 -21.37 -26.45 -6.18
N ALA A 117 -20.86 -25.54 -7.03
CA ALA A 117 -19.53 -24.96 -6.84
C ALA A 117 -19.44 -23.49 -7.25
N THR A 118 -18.87 -22.68 -6.38
CA THR A 118 -18.63 -21.24 -6.59
C THR A 118 -17.17 -20.89 -6.37
N ARG A 119 -16.59 -20.15 -7.30
CA ARG A 119 -15.28 -19.50 -7.17
C ARG A 119 -15.44 -18.14 -6.52
N VAL A 120 -14.66 -17.87 -5.49
CA VAL A 120 -14.57 -16.55 -4.85
C VAL A 120 -13.18 -15.99 -5.07
N GLU A 121 -13.10 -14.80 -5.65
CA GLU A 121 -11.84 -14.05 -5.82
C GLU A 121 -11.84 -12.84 -4.91
N VAL A 122 -10.80 -12.75 -4.08
CA VAL A 122 -10.57 -11.63 -3.16
C VAL A 122 -9.48 -10.74 -3.74
N SER A 123 -9.75 -9.45 -3.91
CA SER A 123 -8.77 -8.49 -4.41
C SER A 123 -8.90 -7.15 -3.72
N SER A 124 -7.77 -6.44 -3.56
CA SER A 124 -7.76 -5.11 -2.97
C SER A 124 -6.99 -4.12 -3.83
N ASN A 125 -7.55 -2.91 -3.92
CA ASN A 125 -6.89 -1.75 -4.49
C ASN A 125 -6.46 -0.83 -3.35
N TYR A 126 -5.21 -0.38 -3.40
CA TYR A 126 -4.58 0.45 -2.40
C TYR A 126 -4.26 1.82 -2.98
N ILE A 127 -4.56 2.89 -2.22
CA ILE A 127 -4.18 4.26 -2.53
C ILE A 127 -3.48 4.82 -1.31
N PHE A 128 -2.15 4.87 -1.34
CA PHE A 128 -1.34 5.53 -0.34
C PHE A 128 -1.05 6.96 -0.79
N THR A 129 -1.39 7.96 0.02
CA THR A 129 -1.28 9.37 -0.31
C THR A 129 -0.48 10.11 0.75
N SER A 130 0.51 10.91 0.34
CA SER A 130 1.10 11.96 1.15
C SER A 130 0.23 13.21 0.98
N ILE A 131 -0.41 13.66 2.05
CA ILE A 131 -1.43 14.72 1.99
C ILE A 131 -0.82 16.06 1.58
N GLU A 132 0.33 16.42 2.15
CA GLU A 132 0.96 17.72 1.89
C GLU A 132 1.53 17.84 0.46
N THR A 133 2.10 16.76 -0.06
CA THR A 133 2.67 16.78 -1.42
C THR A 133 1.65 16.48 -2.50
N GLY A 134 0.47 15.97 -2.13
CA GLY A 134 -0.54 15.47 -3.06
C GLY A 134 -0.10 14.24 -3.86
N THR A 135 1.03 13.62 -3.46
CA THR A 135 1.57 12.44 -4.14
C THR A 135 0.81 11.20 -3.71
N SER A 136 0.31 10.43 -4.67
CA SER A 136 -0.40 9.18 -4.41
C SER A 136 0.24 8.01 -5.12
N TRP A 137 0.31 6.88 -4.42
CA TRP A 137 0.76 5.59 -4.94
C TRP A 137 -0.44 4.66 -5.03
N ARG A 138 -0.69 4.12 -6.22
CA ARG A 138 -1.78 3.18 -6.48
C ARG A 138 -1.23 1.82 -6.86
N PHE A 139 -1.74 0.79 -6.27
CA PHE A 139 -1.38 -0.60 -6.56
C PHE A 139 -2.52 -1.53 -6.12
N ASN A 140 -2.47 -2.77 -6.56
CA ASN A 140 -3.44 -3.78 -6.13
C ASN A 140 -2.74 -5.09 -5.74
N THR A 141 -3.49 -6.01 -5.16
CA THR A 141 -2.99 -7.31 -4.70
C THR A 141 -2.31 -8.10 -5.83
N ASN A 142 -2.89 -8.07 -7.03
CA ASN A 142 -2.44 -8.89 -8.16
C ASN A 142 -1.42 -8.18 -9.06
N ASN A 143 -1.32 -6.86 -8.96
CA ASN A 143 -0.40 -6.06 -9.77
C ASN A 143 0.27 -4.98 -8.91
N PRO A 144 1.39 -5.30 -8.26
CA PRO A 144 2.11 -4.38 -7.38
C PRO A 144 2.86 -3.27 -8.15
N LYS A 145 2.43 -2.91 -9.35
CA LYS A 145 3.02 -1.80 -10.08
C LYS A 145 2.69 -0.49 -9.39
N LEU A 146 3.74 0.23 -9.10
CA LEU A 146 3.66 1.58 -8.59
C LEU A 146 3.34 2.52 -9.75
N ILE A 147 2.19 3.16 -9.68
CA ILE A 147 1.92 4.34 -10.50
C ILE A 147 2.00 5.54 -9.56
N LEU A 148 3.03 6.35 -9.70
CA LEU A 148 3.11 7.63 -9.04
C LEU A 148 2.03 8.54 -9.67
N VAL A 149 1.05 8.93 -8.86
CA VAL A 149 0.05 9.94 -9.23
C VAL A 149 0.30 11.14 -8.34
N GLY A 150 1.01 12.15 -8.86
CA GLY A 150 1.32 13.36 -8.10
C GLY A 150 2.11 14.36 -8.93
N ASN A 151 2.33 15.53 -8.36
CA ASN A 151 3.08 16.60 -9.04
C ASN A 151 4.59 16.31 -8.96
N PRO A 152 5.28 16.05 -10.08
CA PRO A 152 6.71 15.80 -10.10
C PRO A 152 7.56 17.03 -9.71
N ALA A 153 6.95 18.22 -9.56
CA ALA A 153 7.65 19.44 -9.20
C ALA A 153 8.32 19.43 -7.82
N TYR A 154 7.99 18.48 -6.96
CA TYR A 154 8.57 18.38 -5.62
C TYR A 154 9.69 17.32 -5.50
N GLY A 155 10.36 16.98 -6.59
CA GLY A 155 11.50 16.07 -6.56
C GLY A 155 11.16 14.64 -6.09
N ALA A 156 9.89 14.27 -6.15
CA ALA A 156 9.50 12.90 -5.91
C ALA A 156 10.12 12.04 -6.99
N GLU A 157 11.12 11.25 -6.63
CA GLU A 157 11.69 10.29 -7.55
C GLU A 157 10.57 9.41 -8.13
N PRO A 158 10.57 9.16 -9.44
CA PRO A 158 9.41 8.65 -10.16
C PRO A 158 9.01 7.22 -9.80
N TYR A 159 9.76 6.50 -8.98
CA TYR A 159 9.55 5.06 -8.84
C TYR A 159 9.70 4.56 -7.39
N ARG A 160 8.69 4.81 -6.56
CA ARG A 160 8.54 4.07 -5.31
C ARG A 160 7.67 2.85 -5.58
N LYS A 161 8.03 1.68 -5.10
CA LYS A 161 7.24 0.46 -5.22
C LYS A 161 6.62 0.12 -3.87
N CYS A 162 5.31 -0.09 -3.83
CA CYS A 162 4.63 -0.63 -2.66
C CYS A 162 4.10 -2.04 -2.95
N LEU A 163 4.11 -2.87 -1.93
CA LEU A 163 3.55 -4.21 -1.94
C LEU A 163 2.48 -4.29 -0.85
N SER A 164 1.36 -4.92 -1.14
CA SER A 164 0.40 -5.30 -0.11
C SER A 164 1.05 -6.30 0.84
N LYS A 165 0.71 -6.23 2.13
CA LYS A 165 0.98 -7.30 3.10
C LYS A 165 -0.16 -8.30 3.19
N ASN A 166 -1.17 -8.15 2.35
CA ASN A 166 -2.33 -9.03 2.20
C ASN A 166 -3.10 -9.30 3.51
N LEU A 167 -3.04 -8.36 4.46
CA LEU A 167 -3.61 -8.56 5.79
C LEU A 167 -5.13 -8.74 5.75
N ILE A 168 -5.81 -7.95 4.93
CA ILE A 168 -7.27 -7.97 4.78
C ILE A 168 -7.69 -9.20 3.99
N GLU A 169 -7.04 -9.40 2.86
CA GLU A 169 -7.32 -10.51 1.95
C GLU A 169 -7.12 -11.85 2.62
N SER A 170 -6.01 -12.06 3.35
CA SER A 170 -5.74 -13.29 4.08
C SER A 170 -6.80 -13.58 5.13
N LYS A 171 -7.21 -12.55 5.89
CA LYS A 171 -8.26 -12.70 6.89
C LYS A 171 -9.59 -13.11 6.27
N LEU A 172 -9.99 -12.45 5.17
CA LEU A 172 -11.23 -12.79 4.46
C LEU A 172 -11.20 -14.20 3.88
N ILE A 173 -10.08 -14.62 3.29
CA ILE A 173 -9.89 -15.96 2.75
C ILE A 173 -10.03 -17.01 3.85
N GLU A 174 -9.40 -16.79 5.02
CA GLU A 174 -9.49 -17.70 6.17
C GLU A 174 -10.93 -17.81 6.72
N GLU A 175 -11.70 -16.73 6.70
CA GLU A 175 -13.08 -16.71 7.18
C GLU A 175 -14.07 -17.37 6.20
N ILE A 176 -13.77 -17.33 4.89
CA ILE A 176 -14.63 -17.85 3.83
C ILE A 176 -14.37 -19.35 3.58
N ALA A 177 -13.11 -19.80 3.65
CA ALA A 177 -12.70 -21.19 3.40
C ALA A 177 -13.26 -22.15 4.45
#